data_5adc6cf201238a242fac0fe6ddacbdc1
#
_entry.id   5adc6cf201238a242fac0fe6ddacbdc1
#
_cell.length_a   1.000
_cell.length_b   1.000
_cell.length_c   1.000
_cell.angle_alpha   90.00
_cell.angle_beta   90.00
_cell.angle_gamma   90.00
#
_symmetry.space_group_name_H-M   'P 1'
#
loop_
_entity.id
_entity.type
_entity.pdbx_description
1 polymer ?
#
loop_
_entity_poly.entity_id
_entity_poly.type
_entity_poly.pdbx_seq_one_letter_code
_entity_poly.pdbx_strand_id
1 'polypeptide(L)'
;MVNNKIVIVDYGMGNLRSVQKAFEKVGFAAVISEDPVLIQNADKLVLPGVGAIRDAVGRIRDIGLEKPILDHLHSDKPFFGICLGLQMLFENCYEEGKHRGLGFYKGDVVKFSPVEGLKIPQMGWNSIHGLKSPLFKNIEEGSFIYNVHSYYAEDSE
;
A
#
# COMPACT_ATOMS: atom_id res chain seq x y z
N MET A 1 27.54 4.75 8.97
CA MET A 1 26.17 5.27 9.22
C MET A 1 25.23 4.39 8.38
N VAL A 2 24.35 3.64 9.01
CA VAL A 2 23.34 2.87 8.28
C VAL A 2 22.41 3.90 7.64
N ASN A 3 22.51 4.03 6.33
CA ASN A 3 21.70 4.97 5.55
C ASN A 3 20.30 4.35 5.45
N ASN A 4 19.43 4.63 6.42
CA ASN A 4 18.09 4.05 6.55
C ASN A 4 17.12 4.87 5.69
N LYS A 5 17.30 4.79 4.35
CA LYS A 5 16.59 5.61 3.38
C LYS A 5 15.18 5.08 3.15
N ILE A 6 14.19 5.81 3.63
CA ILE A 6 12.77 5.56 3.32
C ILE A 6 12.41 6.35 2.06
N VAL A 7 11.93 5.66 1.04
CA VAL A 7 11.44 6.28 -0.20
C VAL A 7 9.94 6.08 -0.30
N ILE A 8 9.21 7.16 -0.53
CA ILE A 8 7.78 7.18 -0.83
C ILE A 8 7.64 7.32 -2.34
N VAL A 9 7.01 6.33 -2.97
CA VAL A 9 6.83 6.32 -4.43
C VAL A 9 5.88 7.42 -4.85
N ASP A 10 6.35 8.29 -5.75
CA ASP A 10 5.54 9.28 -6.44
C ASP A 10 5.21 8.79 -7.85
N TYR A 11 3.98 8.42 -8.08
CA TYR A 11 3.46 8.09 -9.40
C TYR A 11 2.35 9.07 -9.84
N GLY A 12 2.30 10.25 -9.19
CA GLY A 12 1.34 11.31 -9.47
C GLY A 12 -0.01 11.13 -8.77
N MET A 13 -0.17 10.13 -7.92
CA MET A 13 -1.38 9.88 -7.13
C MET A 13 -1.02 9.57 -5.68
N GLY A 14 -1.92 9.90 -4.76
CA GLY A 14 -1.70 9.63 -3.33
C GLY A 14 -1.50 10.89 -2.49
N ASN A 15 -1.73 10.76 -1.18
CA ASN A 15 -1.48 11.83 -0.23
C ASN A 15 -0.04 11.78 0.31
N LEU A 16 0.94 11.95 -0.60
CA LEU A 16 2.36 11.73 -0.36
C LEU A 16 2.90 12.59 0.79
N ARG A 17 2.49 13.86 0.85
CA ARG A 17 2.95 14.78 1.90
C ARG A 17 2.46 14.39 3.28
N SER A 18 1.21 13.91 3.40
CA SER A 18 0.71 13.42 4.68
C SER A 18 1.50 12.19 5.16
N VAL A 19 1.83 11.27 4.26
CA VAL A 19 2.66 10.10 4.57
C VAL A 19 4.07 10.54 4.99
N GLN A 20 4.69 11.45 4.25
CA GLN A 20 6.00 12.01 4.59
C GLN A 20 5.99 12.67 5.97
N LYS A 21 4.99 13.51 6.24
CA LYS A 21 4.84 14.18 7.54
C LYS A 21 4.59 13.20 8.69
N ALA A 22 3.91 12.09 8.45
CA ALA A 22 3.74 11.03 9.44
C ALA A 22 5.10 10.41 9.82
N PHE A 23 5.95 10.09 8.84
CA PHE A 23 7.31 9.61 9.11
C PHE A 23 8.16 10.64 9.88
N GLU A 24 8.12 11.91 9.45
CA GLU A 24 8.82 12.99 10.15
C GLU A 24 8.35 13.13 11.61
N LYS A 25 7.04 13.01 11.86
CA LYS A 25 6.44 13.09 13.20
C LYS A 25 6.97 12.01 14.15
N VAL A 26 7.28 10.84 13.64
CA VAL A 26 7.85 9.72 14.43
C VAL A 26 9.37 9.66 14.36
N GLY A 27 10.03 10.70 13.84
CA GLY A 27 11.49 10.86 13.89
C GLY A 27 12.26 10.25 12.71
N PHE A 28 11.58 9.91 11.61
CA PHE A 28 12.24 9.36 10.42
C PHE A 28 12.14 10.33 9.23
N ALA A 29 13.26 10.49 8.51
CA ALA A 29 13.26 11.21 7.24
C ALA A 29 12.78 10.26 6.12
N ALA A 30 11.84 10.75 5.30
CA ALA A 30 11.38 10.04 4.12
C ALA A 30 11.43 10.95 2.89
N VAL A 31 11.82 10.38 1.75
CA VAL A 31 11.97 11.11 0.48
C VAL A 31 10.85 10.69 -0.46
N ILE A 32 10.11 11.66 -0.99
CA ILE A 32 9.15 11.44 -2.08
C ILE A 32 9.95 11.44 -3.39
N SER A 33 9.76 10.41 -4.23
CA SER A 33 10.53 10.29 -5.47
C SER A 33 9.79 9.48 -6.55
N GLU A 34 9.93 9.92 -7.80
CA GLU A 34 9.58 9.19 -9.02
C GLU A 34 10.83 8.59 -9.72
N ASP A 35 12.02 8.76 -9.13
CA ASP A 35 13.27 8.24 -9.70
C ASP A 35 13.34 6.71 -9.54
N PRO A 36 13.35 5.94 -10.66
CA PRO A 36 13.39 4.48 -10.62
C PRO A 36 14.59 3.92 -9.88
N VAL A 37 15.75 4.59 -9.96
CA VAL A 37 16.99 4.16 -9.31
C VAL A 37 16.89 4.34 -7.79
N LEU A 38 16.30 5.44 -7.34
CA LEU A 38 16.07 5.68 -5.92
C LEU A 38 15.06 4.68 -5.34
N ILE A 39 14.00 4.37 -6.09
CA ILE A 39 12.95 3.41 -5.70
C ILE A 39 13.55 2.00 -5.57
N GLN A 40 14.25 1.52 -6.58
CA GLN A 40 14.86 0.19 -6.58
C GLN A 40 15.90 0.01 -5.46
N ASN A 41 16.69 1.06 -5.18
CA ASN A 41 17.78 1.02 -4.20
C ASN A 41 17.38 1.56 -2.82
N ALA A 42 16.10 1.80 -2.56
CA ALA A 42 15.62 2.18 -1.24
C ALA A 42 15.97 1.11 -0.19
N ASP A 43 16.21 1.52 1.06
CA ASP A 43 16.31 0.57 2.17
C ASP A 43 14.92 0.14 2.63
N LYS A 44 13.95 1.04 2.54
CA LYS A 44 12.53 0.81 2.82
C LYS A 44 11.69 1.55 1.77
N LEU A 45 10.70 0.89 1.22
CA LEU A 45 9.82 1.46 0.20
C LEU A 45 8.39 1.60 0.72
N VAL A 46 7.78 2.74 0.45
CA VAL A 46 6.38 3.02 0.78
C VAL A 46 5.62 3.31 -0.50
N LEU A 47 4.55 2.58 -0.73
CA LEU A 47 3.65 2.77 -1.85
C LEU A 47 2.27 3.23 -1.34
N PRO A 48 2.00 4.53 -1.27
CA PRO A 48 0.66 5.04 -1.00
C PRO A 48 -0.24 4.87 -2.22
N GLY A 49 -1.54 4.79 -2.00
CA GLY A 49 -2.49 4.77 -3.11
C GLY A 49 -3.86 5.29 -2.72
N VAL A 50 -4.45 6.06 -3.62
CA VAL A 50 -5.85 6.54 -3.56
C VAL A 50 -6.45 6.52 -4.97
N GLY A 51 -7.78 6.56 -5.06
CA GLY A 51 -8.49 6.55 -6.34
C GLY A 51 -8.72 5.15 -6.88
N ALA A 52 -8.86 5.03 -8.22
CA ALA A 52 -9.19 3.78 -8.88
C ALA A 52 -7.93 2.95 -9.21
N ILE A 53 -8.02 1.65 -8.99
CA ILE A 53 -6.90 0.69 -9.22
C ILE A 53 -6.40 0.74 -10.67
N ARG A 54 -7.33 0.82 -11.64
CA ARG A 54 -7.01 0.88 -13.07
C ARG A 54 -6.08 2.04 -13.39
N ASP A 55 -6.41 3.21 -12.87
CA ASP A 55 -5.69 4.45 -13.18
C ASP A 55 -4.33 4.47 -12.46
N ALA A 56 -4.30 3.99 -11.22
CA ALA A 56 -3.09 3.89 -10.42
C ALA A 56 -2.05 2.94 -11.03
N VAL A 57 -2.46 1.71 -11.36
CA VAL A 57 -1.57 0.72 -12.00
C VAL A 57 -1.18 1.15 -13.41
N GLY A 58 -2.12 1.72 -14.17
CA GLY A 58 -1.83 2.30 -15.49
C GLY A 58 -0.73 3.35 -15.39
N ARG A 59 -0.87 4.30 -14.46
CA ARG A 59 0.13 5.36 -14.26
C ARG A 59 1.50 4.83 -13.87
N ILE A 60 1.58 3.86 -12.95
CA ILE A 60 2.83 3.21 -12.55
C ILE A 60 3.54 2.58 -13.78
N ARG A 61 2.78 1.91 -14.66
CA ARG A 61 3.30 1.30 -15.90
C ARG A 61 3.76 2.35 -16.90
N ASP A 62 2.96 3.37 -17.13
CA ASP A 62 3.23 4.44 -18.11
C ASP A 62 4.54 5.17 -17.82
N ILE A 63 4.87 5.39 -16.53
CA ILE A 63 6.11 6.06 -16.12
C ILE A 63 7.26 5.08 -15.80
N GLY A 64 7.07 3.78 -16.05
CA GLY A 64 8.12 2.77 -15.92
C GLY A 64 8.49 2.38 -14.49
N LEU A 65 7.62 2.61 -13.50
CA LEU A 65 7.92 2.31 -12.11
C LEU A 65 7.52 0.89 -11.67
N GLU A 66 6.79 0.12 -12.49
CA GLU A 66 6.41 -1.26 -12.17
C GLU A 66 7.64 -2.13 -11.86
N LYS A 67 8.61 -2.15 -12.76
CA LYS A 67 9.83 -2.96 -12.56
C LYS A 67 10.64 -2.54 -11.32
N PRO A 68 11.00 -1.27 -11.09
CA PRO A 68 11.70 -0.85 -9.87
C PRO A 68 11.00 -1.23 -8.56
N ILE A 69 9.67 -1.13 -8.53
CA ILE A 69 8.87 -1.53 -7.36
C ILE A 69 8.94 -3.04 -7.14
N LEU A 70 8.76 -3.83 -8.20
CA LEU A 70 8.84 -5.29 -8.13
C LEU A 70 10.26 -5.77 -7.78
N ASP A 71 11.30 -5.18 -8.34
CA ASP A 71 12.69 -5.50 -8.01
C ASP A 71 12.97 -5.24 -6.52
N HIS A 72 12.44 -4.14 -5.96
CA HIS A 72 12.54 -3.86 -4.53
C HIS A 72 11.83 -4.93 -3.69
N LEU A 73 10.60 -5.30 -4.05
CA LEU A 73 9.83 -6.34 -3.36
C LEU A 73 10.55 -7.70 -3.39
N HIS A 74 11.11 -8.10 -4.54
CA HIS A 74 11.86 -9.35 -4.68
C HIS A 74 13.21 -9.34 -3.93
N SER A 75 13.69 -8.18 -3.50
CA SER A 75 14.94 -8.07 -2.73
C SER A 75 14.76 -8.34 -1.23
N ASP A 76 13.57 -8.70 -0.79
CA ASP A 76 13.19 -8.96 0.61
C ASP A 76 13.44 -7.78 1.55
N LYS A 77 13.45 -6.58 1.01
CA LYS A 77 13.56 -5.35 1.78
C LYS A 77 12.20 -4.90 2.31
N PRO A 78 12.17 -4.16 3.44
CA PRO A 78 10.91 -3.65 3.99
C PRO A 78 10.10 -2.85 2.98
N PHE A 79 8.83 -3.22 2.84
CA PHE A 79 7.85 -2.56 2.00
C PHE A 79 6.57 -2.25 2.78
N PHE A 80 5.97 -1.10 2.52
CA PHE A 80 4.72 -0.70 3.16
C PHE A 80 3.72 -0.16 2.13
N GLY A 81 2.73 -0.98 1.80
CA GLY A 81 1.59 -0.58 0.95
C GLY A 81 0.49 0.05 1.79
N ILE A 82 0.05 1.25 1.43
CA ILE A 82 -1.01 1.97 2.14
C ILE A 82 -2.28 1.99 1.29
N CYS A 83 -3.37 1.39 1.79
CA CYS A 83 -4.68 1.35 1.15
C CYS A 83 -4.58 0.75 -0.28
N LEU A 84 -4.90 1.54 -1.32
CA LEU A 84 -4.76 1.11 -2.72
C LEU A 84 -3.33 0.65 -3.04
N GLY A 85 -2.31 1.20 -2.37
CA GLY A 85 -0.91 0.78 -2.52
C GLY A 85 -0.66 -0.68 -2.15
N LEU A 86 -1.37 -1.20 -1.14
CA LEU A 86 -1.38 -2.63 -0.83
C LEU A 86 -2.16 -3.42 -1.89
N GLN A 87 -3.36 -2.94 -2.25
CA GLN A 87 -4.23 -3.64 -3.19
C GLN A 87 -3.59 -3.82 -4.56
N MET A 88 -2.81 -2.84 -5.02
CA MET A 88 -2.07 -2.92 -6.29
C MET A 88 -1.08 -4.08 -6.37
N LEU A 89 -0.63 -4.65 -5.24
CA LEU A 89 0.32 -5.77 -5.24
C LEU A 89 -0.29 -7.10 -5.68
N PHE A 90 -1.62 -7.23 -5.64
CA PHE A 90 -2.32 -8.46 -5.99
C PHE A 90 -2.45 -8.66 -7.50
N GLU A 91 -2.74 -9.91 -7.89
CA GLU A 91 -2.88 -10.28 -9.30
C GLU A 91 -4.08 -9.61 -9.95
N ASN A 92 -5.24 -9.67 -9.29
CA ASN A 92 -6.48 -9.14 -9.83
C ASN A 92 -7.19 -8.23 -8.83
N CYS A 93 -7.83 -7.21 -9.36
CA CYS A 93 -8.68 -6.30 -8.59
C CYS A 93 -10.01 -6.14 -9.31
N TYR A 94 -11.10 -6.21 -8.57
CA TYR A 94 -12.46 -6.21 -9.14
C TYR A 94 -13.20 -4.89 -8.88
N GLU A 95 -12.49 -3.76 -8.98
CA GLU A 95 -13.07 -2.44 -8.90
C GLU A 95 -13.59 -2.00 -10.26
N GLU A 96 -14.92 -1.89 -10.41
CA GLU A 96 -15.59 -1.54 -11.68
C GLU A 96 -15.16 -2.39 -12.89
N GLY A 97 -14.91 -3.67 -12.65
CA GLY A 97 -14.44 -4.63 -13.63
C GLY A 97 -13.19 -5.38 -13.13
N LYS A 98 -12.67 -6.28 -13.97
CA LYS A 98 -11.45 -7.01 -13.64
C LYS A 98 -10.23 -6.26 -14.16
N HIS A 99 -9.37 -5.85 -13.27
CA HIS A 99 -8.11 -5.17 -13.58
C HIS A 99 -6.93 -5.96 -13.02
N ARG A 100 -5.85 -6.01 -13.77
CA ARG A 100 -4.62 -6.67 -13.34
C ARG A 100 -3.77 -5.69 -12.51
N GLY A 101 -3.45 -6.09 -11.27
CA GLY A 101 -2.51 -5.38 -10.42
C GLY A 101 -1.05 -5.60 -10.83
N LEU A 102 -0.12 -5.40 -9.91
CA LEU A 102 1.31 -5.63 -10.14
C LEU A 102 1.68 -7.12 -10.08
N GLY A 103 0.81 -7.96 -9.50
CA GLY A 103 0.93 -9.42 -9.52
C GLY A 103 2.07 -9.96 -8.65
N PHE A 104 2.50 -9.24 -7.64
CA PHE A 104 3.47 -9.72 -6.66
C PHE A 104 2.89 -10.80 -5.76
N TYR A 105 1.67 -10.57 -5.25
CA TYR A 105 0.89 -11.57 -4.52
C TYR A 105 -0.14 -12.22 -5.44
N LYS A 106 -0.29 -13.54 -5.31
CA LYS A 106 -1.43 -14.26 -5.89
C LYS A 106 -2.68 -13.89 -5.10
N GLY A 107 -3.82 -13.90 -5.77
CA GLY A 107 -5.11 -13.64 -5.16
C GLY A 107 -5.78 -12.38 -5.70
N ASP A 108 -6.93 -12.11 -5.12
CA ASP A 108 -7.89 -11.17 -5.63
C ASP A 108 -8.19 -10.06 -4.61
N VAL A 109 -8.41 -8.87 -5.11
CA VAL A 109 -8.99 -7.75 -4.34
C VAL A 109 -10.44 -7.60 -4.76
N VAL A 110 -11.34 -7.83 -3.80
CA VAL A 110 -12.79 -7.92 -4.05
C VAL A 110 -13.56 -6.88 -3.25
N LYS A 111 -14.77 -6.58 -3.69
CA LYS A 111 -15.68 -5.69 -2.98
C LYS A 111 -16.31 -6.39 -1.79
N PHE A 112 -16.50 -5.65 -0.70
CA PHE A 112 -17.31 -6.16 0.41
C PHE A 112 -18.70 -6.58 -0.06
N SER A 113 -19.15 -7.75 0.39
CA SER A 113 -20.52 -8.18 0.18
C SER A 113 -21.46 -7.32 1.03
N PRO A 114 -22.62 -6.90 0.48
CA PRO A 114 -23.62 -6.18 1.26
C PRO A 114 -24.09 -7.04 2.45
N VAL A 115 -24.04 -6.47 3.64
CA VAL A 115 -24.58 -7.06 4.88
C VAL A 115 -25.55 -6.06 5.49
N GLU A 116 -26.71 -6.55 5.95
CA GLU A 116 -27.72 -5.69 6.57
C GLU A 116 -27.14 -4.93 7.77
N GLY A 117 -27.35 -3.64 7.82
CA GLY A 117 -26.83 -2.75 8.87
C GLY A 117 -25.40 -2.25 8.65
N LEU A 118 -24.68 -2.78 7.65
CA LEU A 118 -23.32 -2.32 7.30
C LEU A 118 -23.31 -1.48 6.03
N LYS A 119 -22.60 -0.35 6.08
CA LYS A 119 -22.46 0.53 4.92
C LYS A 119 -21.18 0.21 4.13
N ILE A 120 -21.25 0.30 2.81
CA ILE A 120 -20.12 0.28 1.90
C ILE A 120 -20.03 1.65 1.24
N PRO A 121 -18.86 2.32 1.30
CA PRO A 121 -17.59 1.89 1.87
C PRO A 121 -17.61 1.69 3.39
N GLN A 122 -16.80 0.75 3.89
CA GLN A 122 -16.44 0.69 5.30
C GLN A 122 -15.73 2.00 5.66
N MET A 123 -16.29 2.73 6.62
CA MET A 123 -15.80 4.04 7.01
C MET A 123 -15.94 4.21 8.52
N GLY A 124 -14.80 4.28 9.22
CA GLY A 124 -14.82 4.42 10.67
C GLY A 124 -13.61 3.81 11.39
N TRP A 125 -13.64 3.91 12.71
CA TRP A 125 -12.63 3.33 13.59
C TRP A 125 -12.90 1.84 13.80
N ASN A 126 -11.90 1.01 13.50
CA ASN A 126 -11.96 -0.44 13.71
C ASN A 126 -10.75 -0.90 14.50
N SER A 127 -10.98 -1.86 15.40
CA SER A 127 -9.90 -2.53 16.10
C SER A 127 -9.15 -3.48 15.15
N ILE A 128 -7.84 -3.54 15.30
CA ILE A 128 -6.97 -4.46 14.56
C ILE A 128 -6.56 -5.62 15.45
N HIS A 129 -6.49 -6.81 14.85
CA HIS A 129 -6.23 -8.06 15.54
C HIS A 129 -5.28 -8.95 14.73
N GLY A 130 -4.69 -9.95 15.39
CA GLY A 130 -3.76 -10.88 14.75
C GLY A 130 -2.41 -10.24 14.41
N LEU A 131 -1.92 -9.34 15.24
CA LEU A 131 -0.73 -8.51 15.03
C LEU A 131 0.58 -9.32 15.16
N LYS A 132 0.81 -10.27 14.24
CA LYS A 132 1.95 -11.21 14.29
C LYS A 132 3.24 -10.69 13.63
N SER A 133 3.12 -9.73 12.71
CA SER A 133 4.27 -9.18 11.97
C SER A 133 5.15 -8.27 12.85
N PRO A 134 6.47 -8.24 12.65
CA PRO A 134 7.36 -7.24 13.26
C PRO A 134 6.95 -5.79 13.02
N LEU A 135 6.15 -5.52 11.97
CA LEU A 135 5.58 -4.21 11.67
C LEU A 135 4.73 -3.68 12.84
N PHE A 136 4.08 -4.58 13.58
CA PHE A 136 3.19 -4.22 14.70
C PHE A 136 3.91 -4.19 16.06
N LYS A 137 5.23 -4.23 16.07
CA LYS A 137 5.99 -4.13 17.32
C LYS A 137 5.60 -2.86 18.08
N ASN A 138 5.21 -3.02 19.35
CA ASN A 138 4.72 -1.97 20.25
C ASN A 138 3.31 -1.42 19.88
N ILE A 139 2.56 -2.11 19.04
CA ILE A 139 1.13 -1.85 18.82
C ILE A 139 0.35 -2.93 19.57
N GLU A 140 -0.56 -2.53 20.44
CA GLU A 140 -1.35 -3.44 21.25
C GLU A 140 -2.49 -4.06 20.43
N GLU A 141 -2.78 -5.35 20.68
CA GLU A 141 -3.98 -6.02 20.16
C GLU A 141 -5.22 -5.22 20.51
N GLY A 142 -6.12 -5.07 19.55
CA GLY A 142 -7.33 -4.26 19.73
C GLY A 142 -7.11 -2.75 19.55
N SER A 143 -5.90 -2.29 19.22
CA SER A 143 -5.68 -0.89 18.83
C SER A 143 -6.58 -0.49 17.68
N PHE A 144 -6.99 0.78 17.64
CA PHE A 144 -7.91 1.28 16.63
C PHE A 144 -7.18 1.98 15.49
N ILE A 145 -7.63 1.70 14.25
CA ILE A 145 -7.26 2.46 13.05
C ILE A 145 -8.51 2.97 12.36
N TYR A 146 -8.40 4.08 11.63
CA TYR A 146 -9.49 4.60 10.81
C TYR A 146 -9.41 4.01 9.41
N ASN A 147 -10.46 3.30 9.01
CA ASN A 147 -10.58 2.68 7.70
C ASN A 147 -11.51 3.47 6.78
N VAL A 148 -11.16 3.54 5.49
CA VAL A 148 -12.03 4.05 4.42
C VAL A 148 -11.79 3.21 3.19
N HIS A 149 -12.60 2.17 2.96
CA HIS A 149 -12.45 1.33 1.77
C HIS A 149 -13.73 0.54 1.44
N SER A 150 -13.88 0.18 0.17
CA SER A 150 -14.95 -0.68 -0.33
C SER A 150 -14.45 -2.06 -0.77
N TYR A 151 -13.13 -2.21 -0.90
CA TYR A 151 -12.46 -3.41 -1.41
C TYR A 151 -11.41 -3.88 -0.41
N TYR A 152 -11.17 -5.18 -0.38
CA TYR A 152 -10.16 -5.81 0.48
C TYR A 152 -9.48 -6.95 -0.28
N ALA A 153 -8.26 -7.27 0.13
CA ALA A 153 -7.57 -8.45 -0.37
C ALA A 153 -8.15 -9.69 0.31
N GLU A 154 -8.60 -10.66 -0.49
CA GLU A 154 -8.98 -11.98 0.05
C GLU A 154 -7.74 -12.72 0.49
N ASP A 155 -7.86 -13.49 1.60
CA ASP A 155 -6.80 -14.39 2.03
C ASP A 155 -6.50 -15.38 0.89
N SER A 156 -5.30 -15.28 0.35
CA SER A 156 -4.73 -16.31 -0.50
C SER A 156 -3.89 -17.23 0.38
N GLU A 157 -4.25 -18.49 0.42
CA GLU A 157 -3.43 -19.54 1.05
C GLU A 157 -2.00 -19.59 0.51
#